data_94d8cbfa5a91a6ca57527689aec5b4fd
#
_entry.id   94d8cbfa5a91a6ca57527689aec5b4fd
#
_cell.length_a   1.000
_cell.length_b   1.000
_cell.length_c   1.000
_cell.angle_alpha   90.00
_cell.angle_beta   90.00
_cell.angle_gamma   90.00
#
_symmetry.space_group_name_H-M   'P 1'
#
loop_
_entity.id
_entity.type
_entity.pdbx_description
1 polymer ?
#
loop_
_entity_poly.entity_id
_entity_poly.type
_entity_poly.pdbx_seq_one_letter_code
_entity_poly.pdbx_strand_id
1 'polypeptide(L)'
;MADKIYRVPTIYNEMKKTTAPLTVRVPGSKSITNRSLLLAMLADGESTLRGVLFSDDSRHFLQCVQDLGFETTVDEDSYVVTVRGLGGKIPCSDASLNVGSAGTAARFLTATLGVSEGIFHMDASEQMRKRPMAPLLSSLKELGCEITCEREDGHFPFILTAHGFGQNHISIDIGHSSQFL
;
A
#
# COMPACT_ATOMS: atom_id res chain seq x y z
N MET A 1 16.90 -5.97 -32.41
CA MET A 1 16.19 -6.93 -31.54
C MET A 1 15.05 -7.49 -32.37
N ALA A 2 14.97 -8.80 -32.56
CA ALA A 2 13.87 -9.39 -33.32
C ALA A 2 12.59 -9.31 -32.46
N ASP A 3 11.52 -8.74 -33.03
CA ASP A 3 10.22 -8.70 -32.40
C ASP A 3 9.74 -10.12 -32.11
N LYS A 4 9.60 -10.46 -30.83
CA LYS A 4 9.00 -11.72 -30.41
C LYS A 4 7.50 -11.67 -30.69
N ILE A 5 7.06 -12.20 -31.81
CA ILE A 5 5.64 -12.37 -32.12
C ILE A 5 5.14 -13.56 -31.29
N TYR A 6 4.24 -13.28 -30.33
CA TYR A 6 3.52 -14.32 -29.60
C TYR A 6 2.20 -14.65 -30.29
N ARG A 7 2.04 -15.89 -30.76
CA ARG A 7 0.76 -16.37 -31.29
C ARG A 7 -0.11 -16.84 -30.13
N VAL A 8 -1.20 -16.13 -29.91
CA VAL A 8 -2.24 -16.57 -28.96
C VAL A 8 -3.00 -17.72 -29.60
N PRO A 9 -3.01 -18.93 -29.03
CA PRO A 9 -3.79 -20.04 -29.56
C PRO A 9 -5.30 -19.72 -29.45
N THR A 10 -6.03 -19.99 -30.53
CA THR A 10 -7.48 -19.79 -30.54
C THR A 10 -8.16 -21.00 -29.90
N ILE A 11 -8.60 -20.86 -28.67
CA ILE A 11 -9.36 -21.91 -27.94
C ILE A 11 -10.85 -21.90 -28.28
N TYR A 12 -11.29 -21.01 -29.17
CA TYR A 12 -12.69 -20.82 -29.53
C TYR A 12 -13.39 -22.09 -29.99
N ASN A 13 -12.71 -22.94 -30.79
CA ASN A 13 -13.27 -24.20 -31.31
C ASN A 13 -13.35 -25.29 -30.23
N GLU A 14 -12.51 -25.24 -29.20
CA GLU A 14 -12.56 -26.16 -28.05
C GLU A 14 -13.65 -25.74 -27.06
N MET A 15 -13.83 -24.44 -26.86
CA MET A 15 -14.89 -23.89 -26.00
C MET A 15 -16.30 -24.19 -26.56
N LYS A 16 -16.47 -24.26 -27.88
CA LYS A 16 -17.77 -24.66 -28.51
C LYS A 16 -18.15 -26.11 -28.27
N LYS A 17 -17.22 -26.97 -27.92
CA LYS A 17 -17.45 -28.42 -27.69
C LYS A 17 -17.96 -28.74 -26.30
N THR A 18 -17.90 -27.81 -25.37
CA THR A 18 -18.38 -28.01 -24.01
C THR A 18 -19.64 -27.20 -23.74
N THR A 19 -20.65 -27.84 -23.18
CA THR A 19 -21.88 -27.22 -22.69
C THR A 19 -21.76 -26.84 -21.22
N ALA A 20 -20.67 -27.23 -20.54
CA ALA A 20 -20.42 -26.90 -19.16
C ALA A 20 -19.81 -25.47 -19.02
N PRO A 21 -20.17 -24.73 -17.98
CA PRO A 21 -19.55 -23.43 -17.70
C PRO A 21 -18.02 -23.57 -17.54
N LEU A 22 -17.27 -22.73 -18.26
CA LEU A 22 -15.82 -22.66 -18.08
C LEU A 22 -15.51 -21.88 -16.81
N THR A 23 -14.89 -22.53 -15.85
CA THR A 23 -14.41 -21.88 -14.62
C THR A 23 -12.94 -21.51 -14.78
N VAL A 24 -12.65 -20.22 -14.73
CA VAL A 24 -11.28 -19.69 -14.74
C VAL A 24 -10.95 -19.12 -13.36
N ARG A 25 -9.87 -19.62 -12.74
CA ARG A 25 -9.33 -19.03 -11.52
C ARG A 25 -8.33 -17.95 -11.91
N VAL A 26 -8.54 -16.75 -11.40
CA VAL A 26 -7.62 -15.61 -11.56
C VAL A 26 -6.89 -15.34 -10.25
N PRO A 27 -5.64 -14.82 -10.29
CA PRO A 27 -4.95 -14.36 -9.09
C PRO A 27 -5.74 -13.26 -8.37
N GLY A 28 -5.45 -13.06 -7.08
CA GLY A 28 -5.98 -11.95 -6.31
C GLY A 28 -5.64 -10.58 -6.94
N SER A 29 -6.40 -9.56 -6.58
CA SER A 29 -6.15 -8.20 -7.04
C SER A 29 -5.14 -7.50 -6.14
N LYS A 30 -4.05 -6.96 -6.72
CA LYS A 30 -3.05 -6.15 -6.01
C LYS A 30 -3.68 -4.97 -5.26
N SER A 31 -4.53 -4.24 -5.93
CA SER A 31 -5.18 -3.06 -5.36
C SER A 31 -6.13 -3.41 -4.20
N ILE A 32 -6.85 -4.52 -4.30
CA ILE A 32 -7.72 -5.00 -3.22
C ILE A 32 -6.86 -5.48 -2.06
N THR A 33 -5.82 -6.27 -2.31
CA THR A 33 -4.91 -6.78 -1.27
C THR A 33 -4.32 -5.63 -0.44
N ASN A 34 -3.75 -4.61 -1.07
CA ASN A 34 -3.14 -3.49 -0.36
C ASN A 34 -4.15 -2.69 0.47
N ARG A 35 -5.37 -2.46 -0.06
CA ARG A 35 -6.44 -1.81 0.71
C ARG A 35 -6.94 -2.65 1.87
N SER A 36 -7.05 -3.97 1.66
CA SER A 36 -7.47 -4.88 2.72
C SER A 36 -6.43 -4.97 3.84
N LEU A 37 -5.13 -4.96 3.52
CA LEU A 37 -4.06 -4.88 4.52
C LEU A 37 -4.15 -3.58 5.33
N LEU A 38 -4.40 -2.44 4.69
CA LEU A 38 -4.61 -1.16 5.38
C LEU A 38 -5.80 -1.24 6.34
N LEU A 39 -6.95 -1.71 5.84
CA LEU A 39 -8.16 -1.80 6.67
C LEU A 39 -7.99 -2.79 7.83
N ALA A 40 -7.27 -3.89 7.60
CA ALA A 40 -6.99 -4.89 8.63
C ALA A 40 -6.11 -4.32 9.75
N MET A 41 -5.06 -3.53 9.43
CA MET A 41 -4.24 -2.89 10.46
C MET A 41 -4.99 -1.81 11.24
N LEU A 42 -5.96 -1.14 10.62
CA LEU A 42 -6.78 -0.09 11.27
C LEU A 42 -7.99 -0.65 12.03
N ALA A 43 -8.41 -1.88 11.75
CA ALA A 43 -9.53 -2.52 12.45
C ALA A 43 -9.22 -2.74 13.94
N ASP A 44 -10.25 -2.97 14.73
CA ASP A 44 -10.12 -3.43 16.11
C ASP A 44 -10.24 -4.96 16.15
N GLY A 45 -9.12 -5.63 16.46
CA GLY A 45 -9.06 -7.09 16.54
C GLY A 45 -8.47 -7.77 15.29
N GLU A 46 -8.70 -9.08 15.19
CA GLU A 46 -8.10 -9.94 14.17
C GLU A 46 -8.89 -9.93 12.86
N SER A 47 -8.20 -9.76 11.75
CA SER A 47 -8.75 -9.83 10.39
C SER A 47 -8.04 -10.89 9.58
N THR A 48 -8.78 -11.81 8.95
CA THR A 48 -8.23 -12.83 8.05
C THR A 48 -8.54 -12.46 6.60
N LEU A 49 -7.49 -12.21 5.82
CA LEU A 49 -7.56 -11.90 4.39
C LEU A 49 -7.31 -13.18 3.57
N ARG A 50 -8.24 -13.54 2.69
CA ARG A 50 -8.14 -14.73 1.82
C ARG A 50 -8.05 -14.33 0.36
N GLY A 51 -7.26 -15.07 -0.43
CA GLY A 51 -7.01 -14.77 -1.83
C GLY A 51 -6.07 -13.58 -2.02
N VAL A 52 -5.15 -13.38 -1.09
CA VAL A 52 -4.12 -12.34 -1.13
C VAL A 52 -3.23 -12.54 -2.36
N LEU A 53 -2.95 -11.47 -3.10
CA LEU A 53 -1.93 -11.49 -4.13
C LEU A 53 -0.58 -11.12 -3.54
N PHE A 54 0.36 -12.06 -3.51
CA PHE A 54 1.75 -11.82 -3.11
C PHE A 54 2.59 -11.29 -4.27
N SER A 55 2.30 -10.06 -4.70
CA SER A 55 3.14 -9.29 -5.62
C SER A 55 4.22 -8.54 -4.85
N ASP A 56 5.24 -8.02 -5.53
CA ASP A 56 6.27 -7.19 -4.91
C ASP A 56 5.67 -6.02 -4.13
N ASP A 57 4.67 -5.35 -4.71
CA ASP A 57 3.97 -4.23 -4.06
C ASP A 57 3.26 -4.67 -2.76
N SER A 58 2.59 -5.84 -2.78
CA SER A 58 1.86 -6.33 -1.61
C SER A 58 2.81 -6.86 -0.54
N ARG A 59 3.95 -7.44 -0.92
CA ARG A 59 5.00 -7.86 0.00
C ARG A 59 5.62 -6.65 0.71
N HIS A 60 5.92 -5.57 -0.01
CA HIS A 60 6.40 -4.33 0.60
C HIS A 60 5.38 -3.73 1.55
N PHE A 61 4.08 -3.74 1.18
CA PHE A 61 3.04 -3.27 2.09
C PHE A 61 2.97 -4.10 3.37
N LEU A 62 2.96 -5.43 3.22
CA LEU A 62 2.92 -6.36 4.36
C LEU A 62 4.16 -6.20 5.26
N GLN A 63 5.35 -6.05 4.66
CA GLN A 63 6.56 -5.77 5.41
C GLN A 63 6.46 -4.47 6.23
N CYS A 64 5.94 -3.39 5.62
CA CYS A 64 5.70 -2.16 6.36
C CYS A 64 4.71 -2.34 7.53
N VAL A 65 3.66 -3.16 7.36
CA VAL A 65 2.74 -3.50 8.46
C VAL A 65 3.47 -4.21 9.60
N GLN A 66 4.39 -5.12 9.28
CA GLN A 66 5.24 -5.82 10.25
C GLN A 66 6.25 -4.88 10.92
N ASP A 67 6.91 -4.01 10.14
CA ASP A 67 7.87 -3.02 10.65
C ASP A 67 7.21 -2.00 11.59
N LEU A 68 5.91 -1.72 11.39
CA LEU A 68 5.09 -0.93 12.31
C LEU A 68 4.70 -1.69 13.60
N GLY A 69 5.07 -2.96 13.73
CA GLY A 69 4.87 -3.76 14.92
C GLY A 69 3.52 -4.51 14.99
N PHE A 70 2.75 -4.56 13.91
CA PHE A 70 1.51 -5.34 13.91
C PHE A 70 1.80 -6.84 13.88
N GLU A 71 1.06 -7.60 14.69
CA GLU A 71 1.09 -9.05 14.65
C GLU A 71 0.45 -9.54 13.35
N THR A 72 1.20 -10.34 12.58
CA THR A 72 0.75 -10.90 11.31
C THR A 72 1.10 -12.38 11.20
N THR A 73 0.21 -13.16 10.57
CA THR A 73 0.50 -14.53 10.15
C THR A 73 0.32 -14.62 8.65
N VAL A 74 1.30 -15.20 7.96
CA VAL A 74 1.33 -15.28 6.49
C VAL A 74 1.40 -16.73 6.06
N ASP A 75 0.42 -17.17 5.27
CA ASP A 75 0.39 -18.46 4.58
C ASP A 75 0.30 -18.20 3.07
N GLU A 76 1.47 -18.22 2.41
CA GLU A 76 1.55 -17.95 0.98
C GLU A 76 0.94 -19.08 0.14
N ASP A 77 1.04 -20.33 0.60
CA ASP A 77 0.54 -21.51 -0.12
C ASP A 77 -0.99 -21.47 -0.20
N SER A 78 -1.64 -21.03 0.87
CA SER A 78 -3.10 -20.86 0.94
C SER A 78 -3.59 -19.47 0.53
N TYR A 79 -2.69 -18.55 0.20
CA TYR A 79 -3.01 -17.15 -0.11
C TYR A 79 -3.76 -16.45 1.03
N VAL A 80 -3.32 -16.65 2.27
CA VAL A 80 -3.96 -16.12 3.47
C VAL A 80 -3.00 -15.25 4.26
N VAL A 81 -3.48 -14.09 4.72
CA VAL A 81 -2.79 -13.24 5.69
C VAL A 81 -3.75 -12.91 6.82
N THR A 82 -3.30 -13.07 8.05
CA THR A 82 -4.02 -12.61 9.23
C THR A 82 -3.27 -11.42 9.82
N VAL A 83 -4.00 -10.36 10.18
CA VAL A 83 -3.46 -9.14 10.79
C VAL A 83 -4.27 -8.84 12.04
N ARG A 84 -3.57 -8.57 13.15
CA ARG A 84 -4.20 -8.06 14.37
C ARG A 84 -4.16 -6.55 14.40
N GLY A 85 -5.26 -5.92 14.06
CA GLY A 85 -5.44 -4.47 14.10
C GLY A 85 -5.69 -3.96 15.52
N LEU A 86 -5.41 -2.68 15.75
CA LEU A 86 -5.46 -2.05 17.08
C LEU A 86 -6.38 -0.81 17.13
N GLY A 87 -7.46 -0.81 16.34
CA GLY A 87 -8.45 0.26 16.36
C GLY A 87 -7.88 1.62 15.96
N GLY A 88 -7.01 1.64 14.95
CA GLY A 88 -6.36 2.84 14.43
C GLY A 88 -5.07 3.24 15.16
N LYS A 89 -4.67 2.53 16.22
CA LYS A 89 -3.39 2.77 16.90
C LYS A 89 -2.24 2.08 16.14
N ILE A 90 -1.12 2.77 16.02
CA ILE A 90 0.12 2.21 15.46
C ILE A 90 0.98 1.71 16.62
N PRO A 91 1.43 0.42 16.59
CA PRO A 91 2.18 -0.17 17.73
C PRO A 91 3.52 0.52 17.99
N CYS A 92 4.29 0.80 16.94
CA CYS A 92 5.60 1.45 17.05
C CYS A 92 5.47 2.95 16.80
N SER A 93 6.00 3.75 17.73
CA SER A 93 6.09 5.21 17.58
C SER A 93 7.36 5.68 16.87
N ASP A 94 8.26 4.77 16.51
CA ASP A 94 9.47 5.03 15.71
C ASP A 94 9.72 3.82 14.81
N ALA A 95 9.65 4.03 13.49
CA ALA A 95 9.81 2.96 12.53
C ALA A 95 10.44 3.43 11.22
N SER A 96 11.22 2.53 10.59
CA SER A 96 11.78 2.73 9.26
C SER A 96 11.04 1.85 8.26
N LEU A 97 10.45 2.45 7.23
CA LEU A 97 9.58 1.80 6.27
C LEU A 97 10.10 1.94 4.86
N ASN A 98 10.14 0.84 4.11
CA ASN A 98 10.45 0.85 2.69
C ASN A 98 9.25 0.36 1.87
N VAL A 99 8.58 1.28 1.21
CA VAL A 99 7.37 0.99 0.41
C VAL A 99 7.67 0.41 -0.97
N GLY A 100 8.93 0.19 -1.32
CA GLY A 100 9.34 -0.33 -2.62
C GLY A 100 8.84 0.55 -3.76
N SER A 101 8.25 -0.07 -4.79
CA SER A 101 7.62 0.63 -5.92
C SER A 101 6.10 0.78 -5.77
N ALA A 102 5.55 0.40 -4.62
CA ALA A 102 4.12 0.31 -4.36
C ALA A 102 3.49 1.69 -4.13
N GLY A 103 2.95 2.31 -5.17
CA GLY A 103 2.32 3.63 -5.08
C GLY A 103 1.14 3.71 -4.09
N THR A 104 0.40 2.61 -3.90
CA THR A 104 -0.65 2.49 -2.87
C THR A 104 -0.06 2.45 -1.46
N ALA A 105 0.98 1.65 -1.23
CA ALA A 105 1.67 1.61 0.07
C ALA A 105 2.22 2.99 0.41
N ALA A 106 2.95 3.61 -0.53
CA ALA A 106 3.53 4.93 -0.38
C ALA A 106 2.52 5.98 0.12
N ARG A 107 1.36 6.05 -0.51
CA ARG A 107 0.37 7.10 -0.20
C ARG A 107 -0.51 6.76 0.99
N PHE A 108 -0.99 5.53 1.05
CA PHE A 108 -1.91 5.12 2.13
C PHE A 108 -1.21 5.04 3.48
N LEU A 109 0.00 4.47 3.54
CA LEU A 109 0.76 4.44 4.79
C LEU A 109 1.17 5.85 5.23
N THR A 110 1.68 6.68 4.30
CA THR A 110 2.03 8.07 4.64
C THR A 110 0.82 8.84 5.20
N ALA A 111 -0.36 8.72 4.58
CA ALA A 111 -1.57 9.37 5.07
C ALA A 111 -1.98 8.84 6.46
N THR A 112 -1.97 7.51 6.64
CA THR A 112 -2.34 6.87 7.90
C THR A 112 -1.38 7.25 9.03
N LEU A 113 -0.08 7.25 8.76
CA LEU A 113 0.94 7.60 9.74
C LEU A 113 0.91 9.10 10.07
N GLY A 114 0.56 9.95 9.10
CA GLY A 114 0.43 11.39 9.33
C GLY A 114 -0.69 11.78 10.30
N VAL A 115 -1.68 10.92 10.50
CA VAL A 115 -2.76 11.13 11.49
C VAL A 115 -2.57 10.32 12.77
N SER A 116 -1.44 9.61 12.91
CA SER A 116 -1.05 8.88 14.11
C SER A 116 -0.09 9.72 14.99
N GLU A 117 0.59 9.09 15.92
CA GLU A 117 1.63 9.71 16.74
C GLU A 117 2.94 8.94 16.55
N GLY A 118 4.04 9.64 16.21
CA GLY A 118 5.35 9.00 16.07
C GLY A 118 6.26 9.63 15.03
N ILE A 119 7.43 9.01 14.85
CA ILE A 119 8.48 9.39 13.89
C ILE A 119 8.65 8.24 12.91
N PHE A 120 8.44 8.51 11.63
CA PHE A 120 8.47 7.49 10.59
C PHE A 120 9.47 7.86 9.50
N HIS A 121 10.52 7.04 9.36
CA HIS A 121 11.51 7.15 8.29
C HIS A 121 10.98 6.43 7.05
N MET A 122 10.53 7.21 6.09
CA MET A 122 9.86 6.71 4.89
C MET A 122 10.83 6.65 3.71
N ASP A 123 11.04 5.45 3.17
CA ASP A 123 11.88 5.26 1.98
C ASP A 123 11.16 4.42 0.91
N ALA A 124 11.73 4.41 -0.29
CA ALA A 124 11.15 3.77 -1.46
C ALA A 124 12.22 3.36 -2.47
N SER A 125 11.83 2.57 -3.48
CA SER A 125 12.70 2.25 -4.61
C SER A 125 13.06 3.51 -5.41
N GLU A 126 14.17 3.47 -6.15
CA GLU A 126 14.60 4.55 -7.05
C GLU A 126 13.50 4.99 -8.03
N GLN A 127 12.67 4.05 -8.49
CA GLN A 127 11.53 4.37 -9.36
C GLN A 127 10.44 5.14 -8.62
N MET A 128 10.15 4.78 -7.36
CA MET A 128 9.12 5.45 -6.57
C MET A 128 9.60 6.80 -6.04
N ARG A 129 10.89 6.96 -5.73
CA ARG A 129 11.49 8.24 -5.33
C ARG A 129 11.32 9.35 -6.38
N LYS A 130 11.24 8.98 -7.68
CA LYS A 130 10.96 9.93 -8.79
C LYS A 130 9.50 10.36 -8.90
N ARG A 131 8.60 9.71 -8.15
CA ARG A 131 7.18 10.03 -8.20
C ARG A 131 6.84 11.10 -7.17
N PRO A 132 6.05 12.13 -7.56
CA PRO A 132 5.70 13.20 -6.65
C PRO A 132 4.83 12.69 -5.49
N MET A 133 5.15 13.16 -4.30
CA MET A 133 4.38 12.99 -3.06
C MET A 133 3.92 14.36 -2.52
N ALA A 134 4.38 15.46 -3.12
CA ALA A 134 4.16 16.82 -2.66
C ALA A 134 2.70 17.14 -2.28
N PRO A 135 1.66 16.79 -3.06
CA PRO A 135 0.28 17.12 -2.68
C PRO A 135 -0.11 16.52 -1.32
N LEU A 136 0.24 15.24 -1.09
CA LEU A 136 -0.04 14.57 0.18
C LEU A 136 0.79 15.16 1.31
N LEU A 137 2.10 15.33 1.11
CA LEU A 137 2.99 15.87 2.15
C LEU A 137 2.61 17.29 2.55
N SER A 138 2.19 18.13 1.61
CA SER A 138 1.69 19.49 1.89
C SER A 138 0.43 19.44 2.75
N SER A 139 -0.54 18.57 2.41
CA SER A 139 -1.76 18.41 3.20
C SER A 139 -1.48 17.91 4.61
N LEU A 140 -0.51 16.99 4.79
CA LEU A 140 -0.11 16.52 6.12
C LEU A 140 0.60 17.61 6.93
N LYS A 141 1.40 18.48 6.29
CA LYS A 141 1.97 19.66 6.96
C LYS A 141 0.88 20.62 7.43
N GLU A 142 -0.18 20.84 6.63
CA GLU A 142 -1.36 21.61 7.04
C GLU A 142 -2.09 20.99 8.24
N LEU A 143 -2.10 19.64 8.36
CA LEU A 143 -2.63 18.92 9.51
C LEU A 143 -1.75 19.00 10.77
N GLY A 144 -0.54 19.58 10.67
CA GLY A 144 0.38 19.76 11.79
C GLY A 144 1.54 18.77 11.83
N CYS A 145 1.74 17.95 10.79
CA CYS A 145 2.90 17.09 10.71
C CYS A 145 4.16 17.87 10.39
N GLU A 146 5.28 17.46 10.95
CA GLU A 146 6.61 17.90 10.53
C GLU A 146 7.16 16.90 9.52
N ILE A 147 7.54 17.38 8.33
CA ILE A 147 8.06 16.54 7.26
C ILE A 147 9.35 17.13 6.71
N THR A 148 10.43 16.33 6.79
CA THR A 148 11.74 16.66 6.26
C THR A 148 12.11 15.71 5.14
N CYS A 149 12.17 16.21 3.90
CA CYS A 149 12.66 15.43 2.77
C CYS A 149 14.20 15.43 2.77
N GLU A 150 14.82 14.26 2.61
CA GLU A 150 16.28 14.12 2.71
C GLU A 150 17.02 14.50 1.41
N ARG A 151 16.33 14.47 0.27
CA ARG A 151 16.93 14.75 -1.05
C ARG A 151 16.18 15.88 -1.77
N GLU A 152 15.05 15.56 -2.37
CA GLU A 152 14.21 16.46 -3.16
C GLU A 152 12.91 16.73 -2.43
N ASP A 153 12.52 17.99 -2.28
CA ASP A 153 11.28 18.33 -1.58
C ASP A 153 10.07 17.73 -2.27
N GLY A 154 9.15 17.20 -1.48
CA GLY A 154 7.96 16.53 -1.99
C GLY A 154 8.20 15.12 -2.54
N HIS A 155 9.37 14.50 -2.26
CA HIS A 155 9.74 13.17 -2.71
C HIS A 155 10.33 12.31 -1.58
N PHE A 156 10.35 10.98 -1.80
CA PHE A 156 11.11 10.07 -0.95
C PHE A 156 12.64 10.27 -1.12
N PRO A 157 13.46 9.94 -0.09
CA PRO A 157 13.06 9.59 1.27
C PRO A 157 12.73 10.83 2.09
N PHE A 158 11.89 10.64 3.13
CA PHE A 158 11.56 11.70 4.07
C PHE A 158 11.29 11.17 5.47
N ILE A 159 11.45 12.03 6.48
CA ILE A 159 11.07 11.77 7.86
C ILE A 159 9.72 12.46 8.09
N LEU A 160 8.76 11.71 8.59
CA LEU A 160 7.44 12.17 8.98
C LEU A 160 7.32 12.12 10.50
N THR A 161 7.20 13.27 11.15
CA THR A 161 6.87 13.36 12.57
C THR A 161 5.41 13.75 12.71
N ALA A 162 4.60 12.87 13.28
CA ALA A 162 3.17 13.00 13.44
C ALA A 162 2.80 13.18 14.92
N HIS A 163 1.86 14.07 15.19
CA HIS A 163 1.41 14.47 16.55
C HIS A 163 -0.08 14.19 16.79
N GLY A 164 -0.67 13.27 16.01
CA GLY A 164 -2.09 13.00 16.03
C GLY A 164 -2.91 14.05 15.24
N PHE A 165 -4.23 13.98 15.37
CA PHE A 165 -5.14 14.93 14.70
C PHE A 165 -5.09 16.32 15.34
N GLY A 166 -4.56 17.30 14.61
CA GLY A 166 -4.50 18.70 15.04
C GLY A 166 -5.51 19.63 14.39
N GLN A 167 -5.88 19.37 13.12
CA GLN A 167 -6.76 20.19 12.29
C GLN A 167 -7.88 19.35 11.68
N ASN A 168 -9.04 19.96 11.42
CA ASN A 168 -10.21 19.25 10.89
C ASN A 168 -10.46 19.48 9.40
N HIS A 169 -9.70 20.37 8.75
CA HIS A 169 -9.90 20.72 7.35
C HIS A 169 -8.58 20.84 6.62
N ILE A 170 -8.50 20.19 5.47
CA ILE A 170 -7.42 20.31 4.50
C ILE A 170 -7.96 20.42 3.10
N SER A 171 -7.15 20.99 2.20
CA SER A 171 -7.36 20.92 0.75
C SER A 171 -6.29 20.06 0.13
N ILE A 172 -6.68 19.10 -0.70
CA ILE A 172 -5.73 18.24 -1.41
C ILE A 172 -5.98 18.28 -2.92
N ASP A 173 -4.91 18.51 -3.68
CA ASP A 173 -4.95 18.46 -5.13
C ASP A 173 -4.83 17.01 -5.62
N ILE A 174 -5.88 16.51 -6.24
CA ILE A 174 -5.95 15.16 -6.82
C ILE A 174 -5.78 15.16 -8.35
N GLY A 175 -5.45 16.31 -8.96
CA GLY A 175 -5.33 16.43 -10.41
C GLY A 175 -4.35 15.47 -11.06
N HIS A 176 -3.31 15.05 -10.35
CA HIS A 176 -2.31 14.10 -10.82
C HIS A 176 -2.60 12.66 -10.44
N SER A 177 -3.34 12.39 -9.37
CA SER A 177 -3.68 11.03 -8.93
C SER A 177 -4.78 11.03 -7.87
N SER A 178 -5.80 10.19 -8.08
CA SER A 178 -6.82 9.92 -7.07
C SER A 178 -6.30 9.15 -5.84
N GLN A 179 -5.05 8.68 -5.86
CA GLN A 179 -4.44 8.02 -4.70
C GLN A 179 -4.02 8.98 -3.59
N PHE A 180 -4.13 10.29 -3.80
CA PHE A 180 -3.89 11.28 -2.76
C PHE A 180 -5.11 11.51 -1.86
N LEU A 181 -6.28 11.02 -2.25
CA LEU A 181 -7.50 11.03 -1.42
C LEU A 181 -7.40 9.91 -0.32
#